data_0388c0ba76608f6c8d02195188760f07
#
_entry.id   0388c0ba76608f6c8d02195188760f07
#
_cell.length_a   1.000
_cell.length_b   1.000
_cell.length_c   1.000
_cell.angle_alpha   90.00
_cell.angle_beta   90.00
_cell.angle_gamma   90.00
#
_symmetry.space_group_name_H-M   'P 1'
#
loop_
_entity.id
_entity.type
_entity.pdbx_description
1 polymer ?
#
loop_
_entity_poly.entity_id
_entity_poly.type
_entity_poly.pdbx_seq_one_letter_code
_entity_poly.pdbx_strand_id
1 'polypeptide(L)'
;NRVKYISHAFVLFTGLFSSAQSFATNCIIDAVFQKNEKWNSYSIDIKELENSRQANIKRMLPNINIGVGQYIQNNQWLTDISESNLHLSLSYDFLSGFETIKENDRLDVVKRLKYIELLYARNDYIINLFSKIVDYKAKKSQIKLMREQYKKLEKEYESTKEQAFLGIVSTLDVDIRSNVLNRMKLDIETLEEELNI
;
A
#
# COMPACT_ATOMS: atom_id res chain seq x y z
N ASN A 1 -52.14 -11.16 -1.88
CA ASN A 1 -51.42 -9.96 -2.34
C ASN A 1 -50.48 -9.32 -1.29
N ARG A 2 -50.65 -9.57 0.03
CA ARG A 2 -49.74 -9.02 1.07
C ARG A 2 -48.40 -9.77 1.19
N VAL A 3 -48.32 -11.02 0.85
CA VAL A 3 -47.09 -11.85 0.96
C VAL A 3 -46.05 -11.48 -0.08
N LYS A 4 -46.46 -11.03 -1.29
CA LYS A 4 -45.51 -10.59 -2.33
C LYS A 4 -44.78 -9.29 -2.00
N TYR A 5 -45.39 -8.38 -1.25
CA TYR A 5 -44.76 -7.10 -0.86
C TYR A 5 -43.71 -7.30 0.24
N ILE A 6 -43.89 -8.25 1.11
CA ILE A 6 -42.92 -8.54 2.20
C ILE A 6 -41.65 -9.16 1.61
N SER A 7 -41.77 -10.04 0.61
CA SER A 7 -40.63 -10.65 -0.07
C SER A 7 -39.75 -9.61 -0.81
N HIS A 8 -40.37 -8.62 -1.48
CA HIS A 8 -39.63 -7.57 -2.20
C HIS A 8 -38.96 -6.56 -1.26
N ALA A 9 -39.58 -6.22 -0.12
CA ALA A 9 -38.99 -5.36 0.87
C ALA A 9 -37.77 -6.02 1.56
N PHE A 10 -37.82 -7.35 1.78
CA PHE A 10 -36.71 -8.08 2.38
C PHE A 10 -35.50 -8.19 1.46
N VAL A 11 -35.73 -8.42 0.15
CA VAL A 11 -34.64 -8.47 -0.86
C VAL A 11 -34.00 -7.08 -1.04
N LEU A 12 -34.77 -5.99 -1.02
CA LEU A 12 -34.21 -4.64 -1.09
C LEU A 12 -33.43 -4.26 0.17
N PHE A 13 -33.85 -4.74 1.35
CA PHE A 13 -33.16 -4.45 2.62
C PHE A 13 -31.83 -5.20 2.74
N THR A 14 -31.77 -6.45 2.28
CA THR A 14 -30.53 -7.22 2.24
C THR A 14 -29.52 -6.67 1.21
N GLY A 15 -30.01 -6.15 0.07
CA GLY A 15 -29.16 -5.51 -0.96
C GLY A 15 -28.52 -4.21 -0.47
N LEU A 16 -29.23 -3.42 0.31
CA LEU A 16 -28.72 -2.16 0.87
C LEU A 16 -27.68 -2.40 1.98
N PHE A 17 -27.84 -3.45 2.80
CA PHE A 17 -26.85 -3.81 3.82
C PHE A 17 -25.55 -4.34 3.22
N SER A 18 -25.62 -5.13 2.15
CA SER A 18 -24.41 -5.65 1.48
C SER A 18 -23.62 -4.54 0.77
N SER A 19 -24.30 -3.55 0.19
CA SER A 19 -23.65 -2.40 -0.45
C SER A 19 -22.98 -1.46 0.58
N ALA A 20 -23.59 -1.24 1.73
CA ALA A 20 -23.03 -0.42 2.80
C ALA A 20 -21.78 -1.07 3.42
N GLN A 21 -21.78 -2.40 3.61
CA GLN A 21 -20.60 -3.13 4.09
C GLN A 21 -19.44 -3.12 3.09
N SER A 22 -19.72 -3.24 1.80
CA SER A 22 -18.67 -3.17 0.76
C SER A 22 -18.06 -1.77 0.68
N PHE A 23 -18.86 -0.73 0.87
CA PHE A 23 -18.38 0.66 0.86
C PHE A 23 -17.51 0.99 2.07
N ALA A 24 -17.92 0.55 3.26
CA ALA A 24 -17.13 0.73 4.49
C ALA A 24 -15.80 -0.02 4.43
N THR A 25 -15.80 -1.25 3.91
CA THR A 25 -14.59 -2.06 3.77
C THR A 25 -13.60 -1.44 2.79
N ASN A 26 -14.07 -0.93 1.64
CA ASN A 26 -13.22 -0.24 0.67
C ASN A 26 -12.62 1.04 1.25
N CYS A 27 -13.39 1.82 2.00
CA CYS A 27 -12.92 3.04 2.64
C CYS A 27 -11.80 2.76 3.67
N ILE A 28 -11.92 1.71 4.46
CA ILE A 28 -10.90 1.30 5.44
C ILE A 28 -9.63 0.83 4.71
N ILE A 29 -9.76 0.01 3.67
CA ILE A 29 -8.63 -0.48 2.89
C ILE A 29 -7.89 0.70 2.25
N ASP A 30 -8.61 1.65 1.67
CA ASP A 30 -8.01 2.83 1.06
C ASP A 30 -7.30 3.71 2.11
N ALA A 31 -7.88 3.91 3.28
CA ALA A 31 -7.26 4.67 4.37
C ALA A 31 -5.97 4.01 4.88
N VAL A 32 -5.92 2.68 4.93
CA VAL A 32 -4.71 1.94 5.33
C VAL A 32 -3.67 1.96 4.19
N PHE A 33 -4.11 1.80 2.94
CA PHE A 33 -3.22 1.85 1.78
C PHE A 33 -2.57 3.23 1.60
N GLN A 34 -3.26 4.32 1.94
CA GLN A 34 -2.69 5.68 1.92
C GLN A 34 -1.50 5.87 2.87
N LYS A 35 -1.35 5.01 3.88
CA LYS A 35 -0.18 4.97 4.77
C LYS A 35 0.95 4.09 4.22
N ASN A 36 0.73 3.40 3.11
CA ASN A 36 1.71 2.53 2.50
C ASN A 36 2.80 3.36 1.79
N GLU A 37 4.02 2.84 1.77
CA GLU A 37 5.17 3.45 1.10
C GLU A 37 4.93 3.69 -0.39
N LYS A 38 4.21 2.79 -1.07
CA LYS A 38 3.85 2.93 -2.49
C LYS A 38 2.95 4.14 -2.77
N TRP A 39 2.02 4.44 -1.87
CA TRP A 39 1.20 5.65 -1.98
C TRP A 39 2.04 6.91 -1.79
N ASN A 40 2.93 6.91 -0.82
CA ASN A 40 3.83 8.04 -0.57
C ASN A 40 4.76 8.29 -1.76
N SER A 41 5.36 7.23 -2.32
CA SER A 41 6.17 7.32 -3.53
C SER A 41 5.38 7.90 -4.71
N TYR A 42 4.16 7.41 -4.95
CA TYR A 42 3.30 7.93 -5.99
C TYR A 42 3.00 9.43 -5.80
N SER A 43 2.71 9.86 -4.58
CA SER A 43 2.41 11.27 -4.30
C SER A 43 3.59 12.19 -4.56
N ILE A 44 4.82 11.72 -4.31
CA ILE A 44 6.06 12.42 -4.59
C ILE A 44 6.29 12.50 -6.11
N ASP A 45 6.18 11.36 -6.81
CA ASP A 45 6.35 11.26 -8.25
C ASP A 45 5.39 12.22 -9.00
N ILE A 46 4.13 12.26 -8.60
CA ILE A 46 3.13 13.16 -9.20
C ILE A 46 3.49 14.62 -8.98
N LYS A 47 3.93 14.97 -7.78
CA LYS A 47 4.35 16.35 -7.46
C LYS A 47 5.58 16.77 -8.28
N GLU A 48 6.52 15.86 -8.47
CA GLU A 48 7.70 16.08 -9.31
C GLU A 48 7.33 16.29 -10.77
N LEU A 49 6.42 15.46 -11.32
CA LEU A 49 5.89 15.62 -12.68
C LEU A 49 5.16 16.96 -12.86
N GLU A 50 4.38 17.38 -11.87
CA GLU A 50 3.69 18.67 -11.90
C GLU A 50 4.68 19.86 -11.85
N ASN A 51 5.72 19.76 -11.04
CA ASN A 51 6.79 20.76 -10.99
C ASN A 51 7.53 20.84 -12.33
N SER A 52 7.83 19.70 -12.95
CA SER A 52 8.46 19.64 -14.26
C SER A 52 7.58 20.27 -15.33
N ARG A 53 6.27 19.98 -15.31
CA ARG A 53 5.30 20.64 -16.20
C ARG A 53 5.27 22.16 -16.03
N GLN A 54 5.26 22.64 -14.80
CA GLN A 54 5.30 24.09 -14.52
C GLN A 54 6.61 24.72 -15.02
N ALA A 55 7.74 24.04 -14.84
CA ALA A 55 9.02 24.49 -15.36
C ALA A 55 9.00 24.60 -16.89
N ASN A 56 8.39 23.63 -17.56
CA ASN A 56 8.22 23.64 -19.01
C ASN A 56 7.31 24.79 -19.47
N ILE A 57 6.21 25.07 -18.78
CA ILE A 57 5.33 26.20 -19.10
C ILE A 57 6.10 27.52 -18.97
N LYS A 58 6.95 27.66 -17.97
CA LYS A 58 7.80 28.88 -17.81
C LYS A 58 8.77 29.06 -18.98
N ARG A 59 9.28 27.98 -19.57
CA ARG A 59 10.15 28.05 -20.77
C ARG A 59 9.41 28.51 -22.02
N MET A 60 8.08 28.38 -22.06
CA MET A 60 7.26 28.88 -23.17
C MET A 60 7.03 30.39 -23.11
N LEU A 61 7.34 31.03 -21.96
CA LEU A 61 7.19 32.48 -21.83
C LEU A 61 8.40 33.19 -22.46
N PRO A 62 8.19 34.37 -23.05
CA PRO A 62 9.29 35.16 -23.56
C PRO A 62 10.19 35.63 -22.40
N ASN A 63 11.49 35.59 -22.63
CA ASN A 63 12.47 36.14 -21.70
C ASN A 63 12.52 37.65 -21.83
N ILE A 64 12.22 38.37 -20.72
CA ILE A 64 12.32 39.78 -20.63
C ILE A 64 13.58 40.12 -19.79
N ASN A 65 14.58 40.73 -20.44
CA ASN A 65 15.78 41.14 -19.76
C ASN A 65 15.82 42.68 -19.70
N ILE A 66 15.97 43.20 -18.49
CA ILE A 66 16.17 44.63 -18.24
C ILE A 66 17.62 44.79 -17.76
N GLY A 67 18.41 45.49 -18.55
CA GLY A 67 19.81 45.80 -18.20
C GLY A 67 20.02 47.27 -18.04
N VAL A 68 20.75 47.65 -17.00
CA VAL A 68 21.23 49.01 -16.79
C VAL A 68 22.74 48.96 -16.94
N GLY A 69 23.25 49.57 -18.01
CA GLY A 69 24.68 49.69 -18.25
C GLY A 69 25.15 51.09 -17.95
N GLN A 70 26.23 51.21 -17.23
CA GLN A 70 26.91 52.47 -17.00
C GLN A 70 28.26 52.43 -17.67
N TYR A 71 28.46 53.27 -18.69
CA TYR A 71 29.76 53.41 -19.34
C TYR A 71 30.49 54.59 -18.68
N ILE A 72 31.61 54.30 -18.03
CA ILE A 72 32.53 55.30 -17.52
C ILE A 72 33.65 55.44 -18.58
N GLN A 73 33.58 56.49 -19.36
CA GLN A 73 34.64 56.83 -20.32
C GLN A 73 35.65 57.75 -19.61
N ASN A 74 36.80 57.18 -19.19
CA ASN A 74 37.90 57.91 -18.58
C ASN A 74 38.72 58.60 -19.70
N ASN A 75 38.35 59.81 -20.06
CA ASN A 75 39.16 60.68 -20.87
C ASN A 75 39.88 61.76 -19.99
N GLN A 76 41.19 61.70 -19.95
CA GLN A 76 42.04 62.54 -19.09
C GLN A 76 41.84 64.04 -19.24
N TRP A 77 41.01 64.55 -20.12
CA TRP A 77 40.82 65.93 -20.48
C TRP A 77 39.37 66.42 -20.46
N LEU A 78 38.42 65.62 -20.12
CA LEU A 78 37.02 66.01 -20.04
C LEU A 78 36.39 65.47 -18.76
N THR A 79 35.56 66.24 -18.10
CA THR A 79 34.73 65.85 -16.94
C THR A 79 33.93 64.64 -17.21
N ASP A 80 33.89 63.68 -16.24
CA ASP A 80 33.18 62.45 -16.24
C ASP A 80 31.75 62.56 -16.81
N ILE A 81 31.54 62.11 -18.02
CA ILE A 81 30.19 61.93 -18.59
C ILE A 81 29.79 60.47 -18.32
N SER A 82 28.97 60.28 -17.32
CA SER A 82 28.34 58.99 -17.08
C SER A 82 27.07 58.86 -17.93
N GLU A 83 27.11 58.13 -19.03
CA GLU A 83 25.90 57.76 -19.76
C GLU A 83 25.32 56.48 -19.15
N SER A 84 24.13 56.56 -18.59
CA SER A 84 23.36 55.41 -18.17
C SER A 84 22.49 54.94 -19.34
N ASN A 85 22.77 53.76 -19.85
CA ASN A 85 21.95 53.14 -20.89
C ASN A 85 21.00 52.16 -20.25
N LEU A 86 19.69 52.39 -20.39
CA LEU A 86 18.64 51.46 -20.09
C LEU A 86 18.40 50.62 -21.34
N HIS A 87 18.61 49.28 -21.19
CA HIS A 87 18.37 48.38 -22.28
C HIS A 87 17.31 47.36 -21.85
N LEU A 88 16.25 47.29 -22.65
CA LEU A 88 15.19 46.33 -22.54
C LEU A 88 15.29 45.36 -23.73
N SER A 89 15.50 44.07 -23.45
CA SER A 89 15.47 43.06 -24.49
C SER A 89 14.37 42.05 -24.23
N LEU A 90 13.60 41.68 -25.28
CA LEU A 90 12.60 40.66 -25.29
C LEU A 90 13.10 39.58 -26.26
N SER A 91 13.35 38.38 -25.76
CA SER A 91 13.71 37.23 -26.58
C SER A 91 12.68 36.11 -26.44
N TYR A 92 12.26 35.58 -27.57
CA TYR A 92 11.34 34.45 -27.63
C TYR A 92 11.86 33.36 -28.58
N ASP A 93 12.00 32.13 -28.03
CA ASP A 93 12.42 30.99 -28.84
C ASP A 93 11.20 30.17 -29.23
N PHE A 94 10.80 30.34 -30.49
CA PHE A 94 9.61 29.70 -31.04
C PHE A 94 9.75 28.17 -31.21
N LEU A 95 10.95 27.69 -31.49
CA LEU A 95 11.20 26.24 -31.67
C LEU A 95 11.18 25.49 -30.37
N SER A 96 11.70 26.07 -29.30
CA SER A 96 11.63 25.48 -27.95
C SER A 96 10.19 25.36 -27.42
N GLY A 97 9.29 26.21 -27.88
CA GLY A 97 7.86 26.13 -27.59
C GLY A 97 7.23 24.82 -28.05
N PHE A 98 7.50 24.36 -29.27
CA PHE A 98 6.98 23.09 -29.79
C PHE A 98 7.54 21.86 -29.06
N GLU A 99 8.83 21.85 -28.74
CA GLU A 99 9.44 20.79 -27.94
C GLU A 99 8.81 20.71 -26.55
N THR A 100 8.53 21.86 -25.95
CA THR A 100 7.90 21.95 -24.64
C THR A 100 6.46 21.38 -24.64
N ILE A 101 5.70 21.61 -25.71
CA ILE A 101 4.34 21.03 -25.86
C ILE A 101 4.44 19.49 -25.89
N LYS A 102 5.31 18.94 -26.74
CA LYS A 102 5.51 17.48 -26.83
C LYS A 102 5.99 16.89 -25.51
N GLU A 103 6.87 17.58 -24.80
CA GLU A 103 7.34 17.14 -23.49
C GLU A 103 6.22 17.17 -22.44
N ASN A 104 5.33 18.15 -22.46
CA ASN A 104 4.16 18.18 -21.59
C ASN A 104 3.19 17.03 -21.89
N ASP A 105 2.96 16.70 -23.18
CA ASP A 105 2.17 15.53 -23.56
C ASP A 105 2.80 14.22 -23.04
N ARG A 106 4.13 14.10 -23.14
CA ARG A 106 4.86 12.97 -22.58
C ARG A 106 4.69 12.87 -21.06
N LEU A 107 4.77 13.98 -20.34
CA LEU A 107 4.56 14.03 -18.89
C LEU A 107 3.13 13.61 -18.51
N ASP A 108 2.11 13.98 -19.30
CA ASP A 108 0.73 13.54 -19.06
C ASP A 108 0.57 12.01 -19.25
N VAL A 109 1.26 11.42 -20.22
CA VAL A 109 1.29 9.95 -20.40
C VAL A 109 1.98 9.28 -19.21
N VAL A 110 3.13 9.80 -18.78
CA VAL A 110 3.87 9.28 -17.61
C VAL A 110 3.00 9.37 -16.34
N LYS A 111 2.27 10.48 -16.15
CA LYS A 111 1.33 10.62 -15.03
C LYS A 111 0.24 9.55 -15.01
N ARG A 112 -0.34 9.23 -16.19
CA ARG A 112 -1.31 8.13 -16.32
C ARG A 112 -0.71 6.77 -16.02
N LEU A 113 0.52 6.51 -16.48
CA LEU A 113 1.28 5.30 -16.18
C LEU A 113 1.49 5.14 -14.68
N LYS A 114 1.95 6.18 -13.99
CA LYS A 114 2.11 6.18 -12.53
C LYS A 114 0.81 5.89 -11.79
N TYR A 115 -0.32 6.42 -12.26
CA TYR A 115 -1.62 6.09 -11.70
C TYR A 115 -2.00 4.61 -11.87
N ILE A 116 -1.71 4.03 -13.04
CA ILE A 116 -1.93 2.60 -13.28
C ILE A 116 -1.04 1.74 -12.37
N GLU A 117 0.23 2.09 -12.22
CA GLU A 117 1.16 1.43 -11.29
C GLU A 117 0.62 1.45 -9.84
N LEU A 118 0.06 2.59 -9.42
CA LEU A 118 -0.58 2.71 -8.10
C LEU A 118 -1.78 1.76 -7.94
N LEU A 119 -2.63 1.66 -8.98
CA LEU A 119 -3.77 0.73 -8.95
C LEU A 119 -3.33 -0.73 -8.85
N TYR A 120 -2.27 -1.12 -9.56
CA TYR A 120 -1.69 -2.46 -9.43
C TYR A 120 -1.14 -2.69 -8.01
N ALA A 121 -0.36 -1.75 -7.47
CA ALA A 121 0.16 -1.85 -6.11
C ALA A 121 -0.96 -1.95 -5.05
N ARG A 122 -2.07 -1.24 -5.26
CA ARG A 122 -3.27 -1.33 -4.41
C ARG A 122 -3.90 -2.73 -4.48
N ASN A 123 -4.06 -3.28 -5.68
CA ASN A 123 -4.63 -4.60 -5.87
C ASN A 123 -3.76 -5.69 -5.23
N ASP A 124 -2.44 -5.63 -5.43
CA ASP A 124 -1.49 -6.55 -4.79
C ASP A 124 -1.56 -6.46 -3.26
N TYR A 125 -1.66 -5.25 -2.73
CA TYR A 125 -1.83 -5.05 -1.29
C TYR A 125 -3.10 -5.71 -0.76
N ILE A 126 -4.22 -5.57 -1.47
CA ILE A 126 -5.50 -6.19 -1.12
C ILE A 126 -5.40 -7.71 -1.15
N ILE A 127 -4.82 -8.28 -2.20
CA ILE A 127 -4.63 -9.73 -2.34
C ILE A 127 -3.77 -10.27 -1.19
N ASN A 128 -2.66 -9.62 -0.89
CA ASN A 128 -1.77 -10.00 0.21
C ASN A 128 -2.46 -9.90 1.57
N LEU A 129 -3.28 -8.86 1.78
CA LEU A 129 -4.07 -8.72 3.01
C LEU A 129 -5.08 -9.85 3.17
N PHE A 130 -5.81 -10.19 2.10
CA PHE A 130 -6.75 -11.31 2.11
C PHE A 130 -6.05 -12.64 2.37
N SER A 131 -4.90 -12.90 1.72
CA SER A 131 -4.10 -14.10 1.95
C SER A 131 -3.74 -14.24 3.43
N LYS A 132 -3.21 -13.17 4.04
CA LYS A 132 -2.87 -13.17 5.47
C LYS A 132 -4.06 -13.41 6.38
N ILE A 133 -5.24 -12.87 6.04
CA ILE A 133 -6.47 -13.11 6.82
C ILE A 133 -6.91 -14.57 6.71
N VAL A 134 -6.83 -15.16 5.52
CA VAL A 134 -7.16 -16.59 5.30
C VAL A 134 -6.19 -17.48 6.06
N ASP A 135 -4.90 -17.22 5.97
CA ASP A 135 -3.85 -17.97 6.68
C ASP A 135 -4.03 -17.90 8.20
N TYR A 136 -4.32 -16.70 8.72
CA TYR A 136 -4.63 -16.52 10.14
C TYR A 136 -5.84 -17.35 10.59
N LYS A 137 -6.94 -17.34 9.81
CA LYS A 137 -8.14 -18.14 10.11
C LYS A 137 -7.87 -19.62 10.02
N ALA A 138 -7.09 -20.06 9.02
CA ALA A 138 -6.72 -21.46 8.85
C ALA A 138 -5.88 -21.95 10.04
N LYS A 139 -4.83 -21.23 10.43
CA LYS A 139 -3.99 -21.56 11.59
C LYS A 139 -4.81 -21.59 12.88
N LYS A 140 -5.68 -20.61 13.11
CA LYS A 140 -6.57 -20.60 14.28
C LYS A 140 -7.50 -21.82 14.34
N SER A 141 -8.05 -22.23 13.18
CA SER A 141 -8.86 -23.45 13.09
C SER A 141 -8.04 -24.70 13.35
N GLN A 142 -6.82 -24.78 12.82
CA GLN A 142 -5.88 -25.88 13.03
C GLN A 142 -5.53 -26.04 14.51
N ILE A 143 -5.18 -24.95 15.19
CA ILE A 143 -4.90 -24.97 16.63
C ILE A 143 -6.11 -25.52 17.42
N LYS A 144 -7.32 -25.08 17.07
CA LYS A 144 -8.53 -25.60 17.71
C LYS A 144 -8.67 -27.11 17.57
N LEU A 145 -8.49 -27.64 16.36
CA LEU A 145 -8.54 -29.08 16.09
C LEU A 145 -7.44 -29.84 16.84
N MET A 146 -6.21 -29.33 16.83
CA MET A 146 -5.10 -29.95 17.54
C MET A 146 -5.30 -29.98 19.05
N ARG A 147 -5.88 -28.94 19.63
CA ARG A 147 -6.25 -28.94 21.05
C ARG A 147 -7.33 -29.98 21.39
N GLU A 148 -8.29 -30.20 20.48
CA GLU A 148 -9.30 -31.26 20.66
C GLU A 148 -8.66 -32.65 20.55
N GLN A 149 -7.73 -32.83 19.62
CA GLN A 149 -6.96 -34.08 19.48
C GLN A 149 -6.05 -34.32 20.70
N TYR A 150 -5.40 -33.29 21.19
CA TYR A 150 -4.56 -33.37 22.40
C TYR A 150 -5.36 -33.90 23.60
N LYS A 151 -6.58 -33.38 23.84
CA LYS A 151 -7.45 -33.85 24.91
C LYS A 151 -7.84 -35.31 24.77
N LYS A 152 -7.97 -35.83 23.55
CA LYS A 152 -8.23 -37.24 23.31
C LYS A 152 -7.01 -38.10 23.62
N LEU A 153 -5.84 -37.68 23.13
CA LEU A 153 -4.58 -38.36 23.41
C LEU A 153 -4.22 -38.37 24.89
N GLU A 154 -4.51 -37.29 25.61
CA GLU A 154 -4.34 -37.19 27.04
C GLU A 154 -5.17 -38.27 27.78
N LYS A 155 -6.43 -38.45 27.42
CA LYS A 155 -7.28 -39.50 27.98
C LYS A 155 -6.77 -40.91 27.63
N GLU A 156 -6.29 -41.10 26.41
CA GLU A 156 -5.70 -42.37 26.01
C GLU A 156 -4.41 -42.66 26.75
N TYR A 157 -3.57 -41.66 27.00
CA TYR A 157 -2.36 -41.76 27.80
C TYR A 157 -2.67 -42.17 29.24
N GLU A 158 -3.64 -41.53 29.89
CA GLU A 158 -4.04 -41.89 31.26
C GLU A 158 -4.60 -43.32 31.33
N SER A 159 -5.45 -43.73 30.38
CA SER A 159 -5.96 -45.09 30.30
C SER A 159 -4.84 -46.13 30.08
N THR A 160 -3.85 -45.81 29.22
CA THR A 160 -2.69 -46.70 28.99
C THR A 160 -1.81 -46.82 30.25
N LYS A 161 -1.67 -45.72 30.99
CA LYS A 161 -0.94 -45.71 32.26
C LYS A 161 -1.60 -46.58 33.32
N GLU A 162 -2.92 -46.52 33.45
CA GLU A 162 -3.69 -47.41 34.32
C GLU A 162 -3.55 -48.90 33.92
N GLN A 163 -3.61 -49.19 32.62
CA GLN A 163 -3.44 -50.53 32.10
C GLN A 163 -2.02 -51.08 32.35
N ALA A 164 -0.98 -50.21 32.25
CA ALA A 164 0.38 -50.60 32.57
C ALA A 164 0.54 -50.91 34.06
N PHE A 165 -0.12 -50.12 34.90
CA PHE A 165 -0.13 -50.36 36.34
C PHE A 165 -0.74 -51.73 36.69
N LEU A 166 -1.76 -52.15 35.94
CA LEU A 166 -2.38 -53.47 36.08
C LEU A 166 -1.59 -54.59 35.40
N GLY A 167 -0.46 -54.29 34.76
CA GLY A 167 0.34 -55.28 34.03
C GLY A 167 -0.26 -55.75 32.69
N ILE A 168 -1.26 -55.05 32.15
CA ILE A 168 -1.94 -55.38 30.90
C ILE A 168 -1.14 -54.93 29.67
N VAL A 169 -0.48 -53.77 29.74
CA VAL A 169 0.35 -53.20 28.67
C VAL A 169 1.76 -52.92 29.17
N SER A 170 2.71 -52.75 28.22
CA SER A 170 4.09 -52.47 28.52
C SER A 170 4.31 -51.02 28.98
N THR A 171 5.30 -50.79 29.83
CA THR A 171 5.78 -49.44 30.16
C THR A 171 6.27 -48.70 28.94
N LEU A 172 6.78 -49.40 27.93
CA LEU A 172 7.20 -48.82 26.66
C LEU A 172 6.03 -48.17 25.92
N ASP A 173 4.80 -48.76 25.98
CA ASP A 173 3.62 -48.19 25.37
C ASP A 173 3.22 -46.87 26.03
N VAL A 174 3.41 -46.75 27.33
CA VAL A 174 3.18 -45.50 28.08
C VAL A 174 4.17 -44.41 27.61
N ASP A 175 5.46 -44.76 27.47
CA ASP A 175 6.51 -43.83 27.03
C ASP A 175 6.28 -43.35 25.60
N ILE A 176 5.84 -44.24 24.69
CA ILE A 176 5.48 -43.89 23.30
C ILE A 176 4.34 -42.87 23.31
N ARG A 177 3.27 -43.10 24.05
CA ARG A 177 2.11 -42.19 24.13
C ARG A 177 2.48 -40.86 24.79
N SER A 178 3.32 -40.88 25.82
CA SER A 178 3.87 -39.67 26.43
C SER A 178 4.63 -38.79 25.41
N ASN A 179 5.49 -39.42 24.61
CA ASN A 179 6.24 -38.71 23.57
C ASN A 179 5.34 -38.12 22.48
N VAL A 180 4.29 -38.83 22.06
CA VAL A 180 3.30 -38.31 21.10
C VAL A 180 2.56 -37.11 21.67
N LEU A 181 2.15 -37.19 22.95
CA LEU A 181 1.46 -36.10 23.65
C LEU A 181 2.35 -34.83 23.74
N ASN A 182 3.63 -35.03 24.16
CA ASN A 182 4.59 -33.94 24.27
C ASN A 182 4.88 -33.27 22.91
N ARG A 183 4.99 -34.08 21.84
CA ARG A 183 5.19 -33.55 20.48
C ARG A 183 3.99 -32.70 20.05
N MET A 184 2.77 -33.20 20.24
CA MET A 184 1.55 -32.45 19.89
C MET A 184 1.44 -31.14 20.68
N LYS A 185 1.85 -31.13 21.95
CA LYS A 185 1.90 -29.92 22.77
C LYS A 185 2.84 -28.88 22.18
N LEU A 186 4.06 -29.28 21.81
CA LEU A 186 5.04 -28.42 21.16
C LEU A 186 4.55 -27.87 19.81
N ASP A 187 3.89 -28.73 19.01
CA ASP A 187 3.33 -28.30 17.72
C ASP A 187 2.23 -27.22 17.91
N ILE A 188 1.40 -27.37 18.93
CA ILE A 188 0.38 -26.35 19.28
C ILE A 188 1.06 -25.05 19.72
N GLU A 189 2.03 -25.10 20.61
CA GLU A 189 2.76 -23.92 21.10
C GLU A 189 3.44 -23.19 19.96
N THR A 190 4.10 -23.91 19.04
CA THR A 190 4.73 -23.32 17.85
C THR A 190 3.73 -22.59 16.95
N LEU A 191 2.56 -23.20 16.69
CA LEU A 191 1.52 -22.55 15.88
C LEU A 191 0.90 -21.33 16.58
N GLU A 192 0.82 -21.35 17.91
CA GLU A 192 0.33 -20.22 18.69
C GLU A 192 1.33 -19.04 18.67
N GLU A 193 2.62 -19.34 18.75
CA GLU A 193 3.69 -18.34 18.61
C GLU A 193 3.64 -17.69 17.20
N GLU A 194 3.48 -18.51 16.16
CA GLU A 194 3.33 -18.01 14.78
C GLU A 194 2.12 -17.11 14.57
N LEU A 195 1.07 -17.23 15.40
CA LEU A 195 -0.10 -16.36 15.33
C LEU A 195 0.07 -15.04 16.08
N ASN A 196 0.98 -15.00 17.07
CA ASN A 196 1.20 -13.83 17.92
C ASN A 196 2.26 -12.87 17.38
N ILE A 197 2.93 -13.23 16.26
CA ILE A 197 3.87 -12.38 15.52
C ILE A 197 3.11 -11.56 14.47
#